data_64dbe7cfcdf7289cd69cb6a8c6ee2157
#
_entry.id   64dbe7cfcdf7289cd69cb6a8c6ee2157
#
_cell.length_a   1.000
_cell.length_b   1.000
_cell.length_c   1.000
_cell.angle_alpha   90.00
_cell.angle_beta   90.00
_cell.angle_gamma   90.00
#
_symmetry.space_group_name_H-M   'P 1'
#
loop_
_entity.id
_entity.type
_entity.pdbx_description
1 polymer ?
#
loop_
_entity_poly.entity_id
_entity_poly.type
_entity_poly.pdbx_seq_one_letter_code
_entity_poly.pdbx_strand_id
1 'polypeptide(L)'
;YGHGRMEYLLSIGFSILLFVVAAQLGIEAVEHIMNPEVVEFSISALAVMLGAMALKIWLSFFLRSIGNRIDSPILRANGKEALSDVWATAAIAIGLLLGGIFQLSVDGYLGLIVALIIAKAGFEVLKEATDRLLGFEPTAERVQEIINFVESKAGILGTHDLMIHDYGPGHEYASIHVEVDAKQDAMTIHNMIDRVERQALKELQLKLTIHMDPIVVNEQTLALQQRLVAVIQAYDDSFSLYDIRIDMEHRKISFDVQVPHDVKYTKEELSQKLSQLVEAVLPTFVVKPNVVHGYTGV
;
A
#
# COMPACT_ATOMS: atom_id res chain seq x y z
N TYR A 1 9.28 9.86 16.76
CA TYR A 1 8.87 8.85 15.77
C TYR A 1 9.74 7.58 15.81
N GLY A 2 10.75 7.48 16.70
CA GLY A 2 11.56 6.28 16.92
C GLY A 2 12.36 5.83 15.70
N HIS A 3 12.77 4.56 15.74
CA HIS A 3 13.54 3.93 14.67
C HIS A 3 12.69 2.93 13.86
N GLY A 4 11.40 3.16 13.70
CA GLY A 4 10.49 2.24 13.02
C GLY A 4 10.92 1.89 11.59
N ARG A 5 11.46 2.86 10.85
CA ARG A 5 12.01 2.65 9.49
C ARG A 5 13.36 1.93 9.43
N MET A 6 13.99 1.66 10.58
CA MET A 6 15.24 0.87 10.62
C MET A 6 15.07 -0.54 10.06
N GLU A 7 13.89 -1.12 10.21
CA GLU A 7 13.54 -2.42 9.62
C GLU A 7 13.70 -2.40 8.10
N TYR A 8 13.23 -1.35 7.44
CA TYR A 8 13.37 -1.22 5.97
C TYR A 8 14.82 -1.01 5.54
N LEU A 9 15.62 -0.25 6.32
CA LEU A 9 17.05 -0.10 6.06
C LEU A 9 17.80 -1.43 6.23
N LEU A 10 17.44 -2.23 7.23
CA LEU A 10 18.01 -3.57 7.43
C LEU A 10 17.63 -4.51 6.28
N SER A 11 16.38 -4.42 5.78
CA SER A 11 15.92 -5.18 4.62
C SER A 11 16.71 -4.83 3.35
N ILE A 12 17.03 -3.55 3.14
CA ILE A 12 17.93 -3.12 2.05
C ILE A 12 19.31 -3.72 2.22
N GLY A 13 19.88 -3.67 3.44
CA GLY A 13 21.18 -4.31 3.73
C GLY A 13 21.16 -5.81 3.45
N PHE A 14 20.07 -6.49 3.81
CA PHE A 14 19.89 -7.91 3.54
C PHE A 14 19.74 -8.20 2.03
N SER A 15 19.04 -7.36 1.27
CA SER A 15 18.93 -7.52 -0.18
C SER A 15 20.29 -7.40 -0.89
N ILE A 16 21.14 -6.48 -0.43
CA ILE A 16 22.51 -6.37 -0.95
C ILE A 16 23.29 -7.67 -0.70
N LEU A 17 23.16 -8.27 0.49
CA LEU A 17 23.79 -9.55 0.81
C LEU A 17 23.30 -10.65 -0.14
N LEU A 18 21.98 -10.71 -0.43
CA LEU A 18 21.41 -11.65 -1.39
C LEU A 18 22.00 -11.46 -2.81
N PHE A 19 22.19 -10.21 -3.25
CA PHE A 19 22.82 -9.95 -4.55
C PHE A 19 24.28 -10.40 -4.59
N VAL A 20 25.04 -10.22 -3.51
CA VAL A 20 26.43 -10.70 -3.43
C VAL A 20 26.46 -12.22 -3.53
N VAL A 21 25.60 -12.91 -2.78
CA VAL A 21 25.50 -14.39 -2.85
C VAL A 21 25.07 -14.86 -4.25
N ALA A 22 24.07 -14.22 -4.82
CA ALA A 22 23.62 -14.54 -6.18
C ALA A 22 24.71 -14.34 -7.23
N ALA A 23 25.48 -13.24 -7.12
CA ALA A 23 26.59 -12.97 -8.03
C ALA A 23 27.71 -14.02 -7.89
N GLN A 24 28.09 -14.41 -6.66
CA GLN A 24 29.09 -15.44 -6.42
C GLN A 24 28.66 -16.78 -7.00
N LEU A 25 27.43 -17.23 -6.70
CA LEU A 25 26.87 -18.46 -7.25
C LEU A 25 26.75 -18.40 -8.79
N GLY A 26 26.41 -17.25 -9.35
CA GLY A 26 26.32 -17.05 -10.78
C GLY A 26 27.70 -17.17 -11.47
N ILE A 27 28.75 -16.60 -10.88
CA ILE A 27 30.12 -16.70 -11.38
C ILE A 27 30.60 -18.16 -11.34
N GLU A 28 30.43 -18.84 -10.21
CA GLU A 28 30.78 -20.26 -10.05
C GLU A 28 30.00 -21.12 -11.07
N ALA A 29 28.70 -20.87 -11.22
CA ALA A 29 27.86 -21.59 -12.19
C ALA A 29 28.35 -21.42 -13.63
N VAL A 30 28.72 -20.19 -14.02
CA VAL A 30 29.30 -19.94 -15.36
C VAL A 30 30.66 -20.65 -15.54
N GLU A 31 31.51 -20.64 -14.52
CA GLU A 31 32.79 -21.35 -14.52
C GLU A 31 32.61 -22.87 -14.73
N HIS A 32 31.65 -23.48 -14.01
CA HIS A 32 31.28 -24.89 -14.17
C HIS A 32 30.67 -25.21 -15.55
N ILE A 33 29.98 -24.25 -16.19
CA ILE A 33 29.50 -24.42 -17.57
C ILE A 33 30.64 -24.36 -18.57
N MET A 34 31.61 -23.45 -18.35
CA MET A 34 32.76 -23.28 -19.26
C MET A 34 33.81 -24.36 -19.09
N ASN A 35 34.02 -24.84 -17.87
CA ASN A 35 34.98 -25.89 -17.52
C ASN A 35 34.22 -27.02 -16.81
N PRO A 36 33.51 -27.88 -17.58
CA PRO A 36 32.68 -28.91 -16.99
C PRO A 36 33.54 -29.95 -16.27
N GLU A 37 33.45 -29.97 -14.96
CA GLU A 37 34.01 -31.05 -14.16
C GLU A 37 32.99 -32.17 -14.01
N VAL A 38 33.45 -33.42 -14.08
CA VAL A 38 32.57 -34.57 -13.84
C VAL A 38 32.30 -34.61 -12.34
N VAL A 39 31.07 -34.26 -11.98
CA VAL A 39 30.63 -34.31 -10.56
C VAL A 39 30.65 -35.78 -10.13
N GLU A 40 31.53 -36.11 -9.17
CA GLU A 40 31.49 -37.41 -8.53
C GLU A 40 30.18 -37.62 -7.81
N PHE A 41 29.37 -38.56 -8.25
CA PHE A 41 28.13 -38.93 -7.62
C PHE A 41 28.37 -39.40 -6.18
N SER A 42 27.99 -38.60 -5.20
CA SER A 42 28.11 -38.94 -3.79
C SER A 42 26.79 -39.47 -3.23
N ILE A 43 26.76 -40.75 -2.91
CA ILE A 43 25.60 -41.38 -2.23
C ILE A 43 25.31 -40.71 -0.90
N SER A 44 26.33 -40.23 -0.17
CA SER A 44 26.17 -39.53 1.07
C SER A 44 25.48 -38.17 0.90
N ALA A 45 25.81 -37.42 -0.14
CA ALA A 45 25.17 -36.16 -0.48
C ALA A 45 23.67 -36.38 -0.80
N LEU A 46 23.39 -37.39 -1.64
CA LEU A 46 22.01 -37.75 -1.99
C LEU A 46 21.19 -38.16 -0.72
N ALA A 47 21.79 -38.95 0.17
CA ALA A 47 21.14 -39.39 1.42
C ALA A 47 20.81 -38.19 2.33
N VAL A 48 21.72 -37.20 2.46
CA VAL A 48 21.49 -35.98 3.23
C VAL A 48 20.36 -35.15 2.59
N MET A 49 20.34 -35.00 1.27
CA MET A 49 19.28 -34.27 0.58
C MET A 49 17.89 -34.93 0.78
N LEU A 50 17.81 -36.27 0.63
CA LEU A 50 16.57 -37.01 0.86
C LEU A 50 16.09 -36.90 2.32
N GLY A 51 17.03 -36.93 3.28
CA GLY A 51 16.73 -36.70 4.69
C GLY A 51 16.18 -35.29 4.96
N ALA A 52 16.80 -34.28 4.38
CA ALA A 52 16.34 -32.90 4.48
C ALA A 52 14.97 -32.71 3.85
N MET A 53 14.72 -33.30 2.68
CA MET A 53 13.40 -33.28 2.03
C MET A 53 12.32 -33.94 2.90
N ALA A 54 12.60 -35.12 3.46
CA ALA A 54 11.67 -35.82 4.33
C ALA A 54 11.30 -34.97 5.57
N LEU A 55 12.30 -34.30 6.17
CA LEU A 55 12.08 -33.39 7.30
C LEU A 55 11.24 -32.17 6.91
N LYS A 56 11.49 -31.56 5.75
CA LYS A 56 10.73 -30.42 5.25
C LYS A 56 9.28 -30.80 4.87
N ILE A 57 9.07 -31.98 4.31
CA ILE A 57 7.73 -32.53 4.07
C ILE A 57 6.97 -32.67 5.37
N TRP A 58 7.58 -33.32 6.38
CA TRP A 58 6.99 -33.43 7.70
C TRP A 58 6.67 -32.06 8.30
N LEU A 59 7.60 -31.11 8.24
CA LEU A 59 7.43 -29.75 8.76
C LEU A 59 6.27 -29.03 8.03
N SER A 60 6.16 -29.16 6.72
CA SER A 60 5.06 -28.60 5.94
C SER A 60 3.69 -29.11 6.43
N PHE A 61 3.55 -30.42 6.58
CA PHE A 61 2.30 -31.02 7.10
C PHE A 61 2.01 -30.58 8.53
N PHE A 62 3.01 -30.54 9.39
CA PHE A 62 2.89 -30.11 10.77
C PHE A 62 2.39 -28.66 10.88
N LEU A 63 3.08 -27.73 10.19
CA LEU A 63 2.72 -26.31 10.19
C LEU A 63 1.31 -26.07 9.62
N ARG A 64 0.94 -26.76 8.54
CA ARG A 64 -0.41 -26.65 7.97
C ARG A 64 -1.47 -27.21 8.92
N SER A 65 -1.19 -28.35 9.58
CA SER A 65 -2.13 -28.96 10.53
C SER A 65 -2.41 -28.02 11.72
N ILE A 66 -1.35 -27.45 12.30
CA ILE A 66 -1.50 -26.46 13.39
C ILE A 66 -2.15 -25.17 12.88
N GLY A 67 -1.68 -24.63 11.75
CA GLY A 67 -2.23 -23.43 11.17
C GLY A 67 -3.72 -23.50 10.86
N ASN A 68 -4.22 -24.69 10.48
CA ASN A 68 -5.64 -24.92 10.31
C ASN A 68 -6.42 -25.04 11.63
N ARG A 69 -5.78 -25.58 12.69
CA ARG A 69 -6.44 -25.71 14.00
C ARG A 69 -6.61 -24.40 14.75
N ILE A 70 -5.65 -23.50 14.63
CA ILE A 70 -5.66 -22.20 15.33
C ILE A 70 -5.99 -21.03 14.41
N ASP A 71 -6.42 -21.32 13.17
CA ASP A 71 -6.73 -20.36 12.10
C ASP A 71 -5.63 -19.32 11.84
N SER A 72 -4.36 -19.74 11.84
CA SER A 72 -3.20 -18.88 11.60
C SER A 72 -2.80 -18.87 10.12
N PRO A 73 -2.98 -17.74 9.41
CA PRO A 73 -2.51 -17.59 8.03
C PRO A 73 -1.00 -17.73 7.88
N ILE A 74 -0.23 -17.24 8.86
CA ILE A 74 1.24 -17.27 8.89
C ILE A 74 1.74 -18.72 8.91
N LEU A 75 1.19 -19.57 9.77
CA LEU A 75 1.61 -20.98 9.82
C LEU A 75 1.25 -21.73 8.54
N ARG A 76 0.09 -21.41 7.93
CA ARG A 76 -0.27 -21.99 6.63
C ARG A 76 0.68 -21.55 5.52
N ALA A 77 1.08 -20.27 5.51
CA ALA A 77 2.05 -19.74 4.56
C ALA A 77 3.42 -20.41 4.71
N ASN A 78 3.97 -20.48 5.92
CA ASN A 78 5.24 -21.16 6.21
C ASN A 78 5.19 -22.66 5.83
N GLY A 79 4.03 -23.31 6.01
CA GLY A 79 3.85 -24.68 5.56
C GLY A 79 3.85 -24.83 4.03
N LYS A 80 3.36 -23.84 3.27
CA LYS A 80 3.47 -23.81 1.80
C LYS A 80 4.90 -23.57 1.36
N GLU A 81 5.61 -22.65 2.02
CA GLU A 81 7.01 -22.34 1.77
C GLU A 81 7.90 -23.57 1.97
N ALA A 82 7.75 -24.28 3.10
CA ALA A 82 8.48 -25.52 3.34
C ALA A 82 8.27 -26.57 2.24
N LEU A 83 7.06 -26.64 1.64
CA LEU A 83 6.79 -27.54 0.52
C LEU A 83 7.41 -27.05 -0.78
N SER A 84 7.45 -25.75 -1.03
CA SER A 84 8.16 -25.14 -2.17
C SER A 84 9.66 -25.50 -2.17
N ASP A 85 10.27 -25.44 -0.99
CA ASP A 85 11.67 -25.84 -0.79
C ASP A 85 11.92 -27.33 -1.08
N VAL A 86 10.93 -28.20 -0.82
CA VAL A 86 11.01 -29.63 -1.19
C VAL A 86 11.12 -29.77 -2.70
N TRP A 87 10.28 -29.05 -3.46
CA TRP A 87 10.33 -29.10 -4.93
C TRP A 87 11.65 -28.58 -5.49
N ALA A 88 12.18 -27.49 -4.93
CA ALA A 88 13.50 -26.96 -5.31
C ALA A 88 14.62 -27.97 -5.02
N THR A 89 14.62 -28.58 -3.82
CA THR A 89 15.61 -29.60 -3.46
C THR A 89 15.46 -30.86 -4.29
N ALA A 90 14.23 -31.27 -4.66
CA ALA A 90 13.98 -32.39 -5.54
C ALA A 90 14.54 -32.17 -6.95
N ALA A 91 14.37 -30.96 -7.50
CA ALA A 91 14.94 -30.59 -8.79
C ALA A 91 16.47 -30.70 -8.78
N ILE A 92 17.13 -30.22 -7.73
CA ILE A 92 18.59 -30.33 -7.57
C ILE A 92 19.01 -31.82 -7.43
N ALA A 93 18.29 -32.61 -6.63
CA ALA A 93 18.59 -34.03 -6.46
C ALA A 93 18.44 -34.82 -7.78
N ILE A 94 17.43 -34.51 -8.57
CA ILE A 94 17.23 -35.10 -9.92
C ILE A 94 18.39 -34.69 -10.84
N GLY A 95 18.78 -33.41 -10.83
CA GLY A 95 19.95 -32.92 -11.59
C GLY A 95 21.24 -33.65 -11.23
N LEU A 96 21.50 -33.88 -9.93
CA LEU A 96 22.67 -34.63 -9.44
C LEU A 96 22.63 -36.09 -9.91
N LEU A 97 21.47 -36.74 -9.86
CA LEU A 97 21.28 -38.11 -10.36
C LEU A 97 21.51 -38.21 -11.88
N LEU A 98 20.91 -37.28 -12.63
CA LEU A 98 21.09 -37.26 -14.09
C LEU A 98 22.55 -36.95 -14.46
N GLY A 99 23.20 -36.03 -13.76
CA GLY A 99 24.62 -35.72 -13.92
C GLY A 99 25.51 -36.93 -13.67
N GLY A 100 25.28 -37.66 -12.58
CA GLY A 100 26.03 -38.85 -12.20
C GLY A 100 25.83 -40.05 -13.14
N ILE A 101 24.59 -40.28 -13.64
CA ILE A 101 24.27 -41.40 -14.49
C ILE A 101 24.68 -41.15 -15.94
N PHE A 102 24.45 -39.94 -16.47
CA PHE A 102 24.67 -39.59 -17.86
C PHE A 102 25.99 -38.89 -18.13
N GLN A 103 26.81 -38.68 -17.08
CA GLN A 103 28.05 -37.87 -17.13
C GLN A 103 27.85 -36.48 -17.74
N LEU A 104 26.65 -35.92 -17.58
CA LEU A 104 26.32 -34.59 -18.00
C LEU A 104 26.62 -33.62 -16.88
N SER A 105 27.46 -32.61 -17.14
CA SER A 105 27.73 -31.53 -16.22
C SER A 105 26.57 -30.54 -16.16
N VAL A 106 25.48 -30.92 -15.49
CA VAL A 106 24.28 -30.08 -15.34
C VAL A 106 24.38 -29.10 -14.15
N ASP A 107 25.41 -29.26 -13.33
CA ASP A 107 25.59 -28.52 -12.08
C ASP A 107 25.65 -26.99 -12.30
N GLY A 108 26.45 -26.57 -13.29
CA GLY A 108 26.55 -25.15 -13.64
C GLY A 108 25.20 -24.53 -14.08
N TYR A 109 24.40 -25.28 -14.86
CA TYR A 109 23.06 -24.78 -15.27
C TYR A 109 22.10 -24.68 -14.10
N LEU A 110 22.12 -25.65 -13.18
CA LEU A 110 21.32 -25.62 -11.97
C LEU A 110 21.76 -24.49 -11.03
N GLY A 111 23.08 -24.31 -10.85
CA GLY A 111 23.66 -23.20 -10.10
C GLY A 111 23.23 -21.84 -10.64
N LEU A 112 23.21 -21.67 -11.97
CA LEU A 112 22.76 -20.44 -12.61
C LEU A 112 21.27 -20.16 -12.35
N ILE A 113 20.42 -21.19 -12.42
CA ILE A 113 18.99 -21.05 -12.09
C ILE A 113 18.81 -20.62 -10.64
N VAL A 114 19.54 -21.24 -9.72
CA VAL A 114 19.48 -20.89 -8.28
C VAL A 114 19.96 -19.44 -8.06
N ALA A 115 21.07 -19.03 -8.70
CA ALA A 115 21.56 -17.67 -8.64
C ALA A 115 20.51 -16.64 -9.11
N LEU A 116 19.80 -16.93 -10.21
CA LEU A 116 18.73 -16.07 -10.72
C LEU A 116 17.52 -16.00 -9.75
N ILE A 117 17.15 -17.11 -9.12
CA ILE A 117 16.08 -17.14 -8.11
C ILE A 117 16.46 -16.27 -6.90
N ILE A 118 17.71 -16.38 -6.41
CA ILE A 118 18.19 -15.58 -5.28
C ILE A 118 18.25 -14.10 -5.67
N ALA A 119 18.74 -13.77 -6.87
CA ALA A 119 18.76 -12.41 -7.38
C ALA A 119 17.34 -11.80 -7.44
N LYS A 120 16.36 -12.58 -7.93
CA LYS A 120 14.96 -12.16 -7.97
C LYS A 120 14.42 -11.90 -6.56
N ALA A 121 14.67 -12.81 -5.62
CA ALA A 121 14.25 -12.62 -4.22
C ALA A 121 14.90 -11.36 -3.60
N GLY A 122 16.19 -11.13 -3.84
CA GLY A 122 16.89 -9.91 -3.43
C GLY A 122 16.24 -8.65 -4.01
N PHE A 123 15.84 -8.68 -5.27
CA PHE A 123 15.16 -7.55 -5.91
C PHE A 123 13.76 -7.28 -5.32
N GLU A 124 12.99 -8.32 -5.02
CA GLU A 124 11.68 -8.19 -4.39
C GLU A 124 11.78 -7.56 -3.01
N VAL A 125 12.73 -8.02 -2.18
CA VAL A 125 13.00 -7.43 -0.85
C VAL A 125 13.46 -5.98 -0.97
N LEU A 126 14.36 -5.67 -1.91
CA LEU A 126 14.83 -4.30 -2.16
C LEU A 126 13.68 -3.38 -2.55
N LYS A 127 12.86 -3.83 -3.48
CA LYS A 127 11.71 -3.07 -3.98
C LYS A 127 10.73 -2.77 -2.84
N GLU A 128 10.30 -3.79 -2.09
CA GLU A 128 9.37 -3.61 -0.99
C GLU A 128 9.91 -2.63 0.08
N ALA A 129 11.18 -2.79 0.48
CA ALA A 129 11.78 -1.90 1.45
C ALA A 129 11.91 -0.46 0.93
N THR A 130 12.23 -0.28 -0.35
CA THR A 130 12.33 1.04 -0.99
C THR A 130 10.97 1.70 -1.12
N ASP A 131 9.94 0.99 -1.57
CA ASP A 131 8.58 1.50 -1.72
C ASP A 131 8.05 2.01 -0.37
N ARG A 132 8.28 1.26 0.72
CA ARG A 132 7.89 1.69 2.08
C ARG A 132 8.70 2.87 2.62
N LEU A 133 9.97 3.04 2.22
CA LEU A 133 10.78 4.21 2.59
C LEU A 133 10.38 5.48 1.86
N LEU A 134 10.07 5.37 0.57
CA LEU A 134 9.68 6.50 -0.28
C LEU A 134 8.26 6.98 -0.02
N GLY A 135 7.40 6.11 0.44
CA GLY A 135 5.99 6.32 0.68
C GLY A 135 5.18 5.23 -0.02
N PHE A 136 4.48 4.45 0.78
CA PHE A 136 3.61 3.39 0.28
C PHE A 136 2.22 3.96 0.02
N GLU A 137 1.66 3.68 -1.14
CA GLU A 137 0.26 4.00 -1.42
C GLU A 137 -0.65 3.14 -0.54
N PRO A 138 -1.51 3.75 0.30
CA PRO A 138 -2.41 2.99 1.14
C PRO A 138 -3.42 2.22 0.28
N THR A 139 -3.85 1.04 0.76
CA THR A 139 -4.87 0.28 0.03
C THR A 139 -6.22 1.00 0.07
N ALA A 140 -7.03 0.83 -0.98
CA ALA A 140 -8.37 1.41 -1.06
C ALA A 140 -9.25 1.01 0.14
N GLU A 141 -9.11 -0.24 0.63
CA GLU A 141 -9.81 -0.73 1.79
C GLU A 141 -9.41 0.04 3.06
N ARG A 142 -8.11 0.35 3.23
CA ARG A 142 -7.64 1.11 4.39
C ARG A 142 -8.12 2.56 4.37
N VAL A 143 -8.10 3.19 3.20
CA VAL A 143 -8.65 4.53 2.99
C VAL A 143 -10.13 4.56 3.37
N GLN A 144 -10.93 3.62 2.83
CA GLN A 144 -12.36 3.55 3.09
C GLN A 144 -12.68 3.22 4.56
N GLU A 145 -11.88 2.37 5.21
CA GLU A 145 -12.01 2.06 6.63
C GLU A 145 -11.88 3.32 7.49
N ILE A 146 -10.86 4.16 7.23
CA ILE A 146 -10.62 5.39 7.97
C ILE A 146 -11.75 6.40 7.73
N ILE A 147 -12.15 6.61 6.47
CA ILE A 147 -13.24 7.52 6.10
C ILE A 147 -14.54 7.09 6.80
N ASN A 148 -14.94 5.83 6.66
CA ASN A 148 -16.17 5.30 7.28
C ASN A 148 -16.13 5.41 8.80
N PHE A 149 -14.96 5.16 9.41
CA PHE A 149 -14.80 5.31 10.84
C PHE A 149 -15.05 6.74 11.29
N VAL A 150 -14.47 7.73 10.62
CA VAL A 150 -14.61 9.15 10.97
C VAL A 150 -16.04 9.62 10.69
N GLU A 151 -16.61 9.34 9.53
CA GLU A 151 -17.96 9.75 9.14
C GLU A 151 -19.07 9.12 9.98
N SER A 152 -18.81 7.95 10.59
CA SER A 152 -19.75 7.32 11.52
C SER A 152 -19.95 8.12 12.82
N LYS A 153 -19.12 9.14 13.09
CA LYS A 153 -19.17 9.87 14.37
C LYS A 153 -20.16 11.03 14.32
N ALA A 154 -20.96 11.13 15.36
CA ALA A 154 -21.97 12.18 15.46
C ALA A 154 -21.35 13.58 15.50
N GLY A 155 -21.84 14.49 14.67
CA GLY A 155 -21.36 15.88 14.56
C GLY A 155 -20.37 16.11 13.42
N ILE A 156 -19.97 15.06 12.70
CA ILE A 156 -19.19 15.13 11.47
C ILE A 156 -20.16 15.17 10.28
N LEU A 157 -19.97 16.13 9.39
CA LEU A 157 -20.82 16.36 8.24
C LEU A 157 -20.23 15.80 6.94
N GLY A 158 -18.91 15.75 6.88
CA GLY A 158 -18.14 15.20 5.74
C GLY A 158 -16.67 15.13 6.06
N THR A 159 -15.92 14.46 5.21
CA THR A 159 -14.45 14.30 5.32
C THR A 159 -13.78 14.52 3.97
N HIS A 160 -12.57 15.08 3.99
CA HIS A 160 -11.72 15.26 2.79
C HIS A 160 -10.24 15.32 3.17
N ASP A 161 -9.36 15.39 2.17
CA ASP A 161 -7.90 15.53 2.31
C ASP A 161 -7.27 14.52 3.29
N LEU A 162 -7.67 13.25 3.18
CA LEU A 162 -7.04 12.18 3.93
C LEU A 162 -5.62 11.94 3.42
N MET A 163 -4.63 12.15 4.29
CA MET A 163 -3.24 11.80 4.06
C MET A 163 -2.80 10.74 5.06
N ILE A 164 -2.18 9.67 4.57
CA ILE A 164 -1.70 8.55 5.39
C ILE A 164 -0.18 8.44 5.25
N HIS A 165 0.52 8.32 6.38
CA HIS A 165 1.97 8.17 6.44
C HIS A 165 2.34 6.94 7.24
N ASP A 166 3.07 6.01 6.63
CA ASP A 166 3.64 4.84 7.29
C ASP A 166 5.10 5.12 7.74
N TYR A 167 5.35 4.97 9.03
CA TYR A 167 6.68 5.09 9.64
C TYR A 167 7.22 3.75 10.16
N GLY A 168 6.66 2.64 9.71
CA GLY A 168 7.02 1.30 10.11
C GLY A 168 5.92 0.58 10.88
N PRO A 169 6.10 -0.71 11.17
CA PRO A 169 5.07 -1.52 11.79
C PRO A 169 4.50 -0.92 13.08
N GLY A 170 3.18 -0.72 13.12
CA GLY A 170 2.48 -0.12 14.25
C GLY A 170 2.69 1.40 14.41
N HIS A 171 3.25 2.09 13.42
CA HIS A 171 3.50 3.53 13.44
C HIS A 171 2.87 4.24 12.25
N GLU A 172 1.60 4.01 12.03
CA GLU A 172 0.79 4.70 11.03
C GLU A 172 0.23 6.00 11.58
N TYR A 173 0.35 7.07 10.80
CA TYR A 173 -0.15 8.41 11.10
C TYR A 173 -1.03 8.87 9.95
N ALA A 174 -2.14 9.51 10.26
CA ALA A 174 -2.95 10.14 9.24
C ALA A 174 -3.39 11.53 9.68
N SER A 175 -3.62 12.39 8.68
CA SER A 175 -4.37 13.62 8.84
C SER A 175 -5.57 13.60 7.93
N ILE A 176 -6.70 14.14 8.41
CA ILE A 176 -7.95 14.24 7.68
C ILE A 176 -8.63 15.56 8.02
N HIS A 177 -9.25 16.16 7.04
CA HIS A 177 -10.14 17.31 7.25
C HIS A 177 -11.55 16.82 7.51
N VAL A 178 -12.24 17.50 8.43
CA VAL A 178 -13.58 17.14 8.87
C VAL A 178 -14.47 18.37 8.86
N GLU A 179 -15.55 18.31 8.10
CA GLU A 179 -16.57 19.37 8.08
C GLU A 179 -17.46 19.28 9.33
N VAL A 180 -17.64 20.42 9.99
CA VAL A 180 -18.46 20.55 11.21
C VAL A 180 -19.39 21.76 11.12
N ASP A 181 -20.50 21.78 11.86
CA ASP A 181 -21.42 22.92 11.88
C ASP A 181 -20.78 24.13 12.60
N ALA A 182 -20.56 25.22 11.87
CA ALA A 182 -19.99 26.47 12.37
C ALA A 182 -20.81 27.13 13.53
N LYS A 183 -22.05 26.70 13.73
CA LYS A 183 -22.88 27.19 14.83
C LYS A 183 -22.60 26.54 16.18
N GLN A 184 -21.88 25.43 16.19
CA GLN A 184 -21.49 24.71 17.38
C GLN A 184 -20.38 25.48 18.13
N ASP A 185 -20.40 25.37 19.45
CA ASP A 185 -19.34 25.93 20.30
C ASP A 185 -17.99 25.23 20.01
N ALA A 186 -16.92 26.01 19.87
CA ALA A 186 -15.59 25.53 19.53
C ALA A 186 -15.06 24.48 20.52
N MET A 187 -15.35 24.59 21.82
CA MET A 187 -14.93 23.61 22.82
C MET A 187 -15.70 22.30 22.70
N THR A 188 -16.96 22.36 22.29
CA THR A 188 -17.77 21.17 22.03
C THR A 188 -17.22 20.39 20.83
N ILE A 189 -16.87 21.09 19.74
CA ILE A 189 -16.25 20.50 18.57
C ILE A 189 -14.88 19.91 18.92
N HIS A 190 -14.04 20.68 19.63
CA HIS A 190 -12.72 20.20 20.05
C HIS A 190 -12.81 18.91 20.88
N ASN A 191 -13.71 18.85 21.87
CA ASN A 191 -13.90 17.65 22.69
C ASN A 191 -14.42 16.45 21.89
N MET A 192 -15.21 16.69 20.85
CA MET A 192 -15.68 15.66 19.93
C MET A 192 -14.50 15.11 19.13
N ILE A 193 -13.71 15.98 18.50
CA ILE A 193 -12.52 15.62 17.70
C ILE A 193 -11.52 14.81 18.54
N ASP A 194 -11.13 15.32 19.72
CA ASP A 194 -10.20 14.63 20.63
C ASP A 194 -10.69 13.22 21.03
N ARG A 195 -12.00 13.03 21.12
CA ARG A 195 -12.59 11.69 21.34
C ARG A 195 -12.44 10.79 20.12
N VAL A 196 -12.67 11.32 18.91
CA VAL A 196 -12.53 10.58 17.67
C VAL A 196 -11.08 10.16 17.45
N GLU A 197 -10.11 11.06 17.64
CA GLU A 197 -8.68 10.78 17.54
C GLU A 197 -8.24 9.68 18.52
N ARG A 198 -8.72 9.72 19.78
CA ARG A 198 -8.44 8.66 20.75
C ARG A 198 -9.07 7.33 20.40
N GLN A 199 -10.27 7.33 19.81
CA GLN A 199 -10.92 6.12 19.33
C GLN A 199 -10.18 5.53 18.13
N ALA A 200 -9.73 6.36 17.18
CA ALA A 200 -8.93 5.92 16.03
C ALA A 200 -7.64 5.20 16.48
N LEU A 201 -6.97 5.75 17.50
CA LEU A 201 -5.78 5.09 18.05
C LEU A 201 -6.10 3.72 18.67
N LYS A 202 -7.25 3.58 19.34
CA LYS A 202 -7.65 2.35 20.03
C LYS A 202 -8.22 1.30 19.08
N GLU A 203 -9.05 1.70 18.12
CA GLU A 203 -9.84 0.80 17.28
C GLU A 203 -9.11 0.47 15.97
N LEU A 204 -8.43 1.47 15.36
CA LEU A 204 -7.73 1.34 14.09
C LEU A 204 -6.21 1.24 14.23
N GLN A 205 -5.66 1.39 15.46
CA GLN A 205 -4.21 1.50 15.73
C GLN A 205 -3.56 2.64 14.93
N LEU A 206 -4.34 3.68 14.60
CA LEU A 206 -3.97 4.81 13.79
C LEU A 206 -3.83 6.06 14.65
N LYS A 207 -2.69 6.75 14.55
CA LYS A 207 -2.54 8.07 15.15
C LYS A 207 -3.09 9.12 14.20
N LEU A 208 -4.36 9.44 14.38
CA LEU A 208 -5.10 10.38 13.56
C LEU A 208 -4.96 11.79 14.10
N THR A 209 -4.80 12.76 13.21
CA THR A 209 -4.92 14.20 13.48
C THR A 209 -6.05 14.75 12.61
N ILE A 210 -7.02 15.39 13.23
CA ILE A 210 -8.18 15.94 12.53
C ILE A 210 -8.07 17.46 12.46
N HIS A 211 -8.11 17.99 11.24
CA HIS A 211 -8.31 19.40 10.99
C HIS A 211 -9.80 19.66 10.83
N MET A 212 -10.34 20.62 11.62
CA MET A 212 -11.76 20.97 11.52
C MET A 212 -12.00 22.10 10.54
N ASP A 213 -12.96 21.91 9.64
CA ASP A 213 -13.46 22.92 8.71
C ASP A 213 -14.91 23.29 9.05
N PRO A 214 -15.11 24.46 9.70
CA PRO A 214 -16.45 24.91 10.06
C PRO A 214 -17.23 25.37 8.84
N ILE A 215 -18.35 24.71 8.54
CA ILE A 215 -19.26 25.09 7.44
C ILE A 215 -20.57 25.66 7.98
N VAL A 216 -21.12 26.64 7.26
CA VAL A 216 -22.41 27.23 7.62
C VAL A 216 -23.54 26.43 6.98
N VAL A 217 -24.23 25.64 7.77
CA VAL A 217 -25.38 24.85 7.31
C VAL A 217 -26.67 25.60 7.54
N ASN A 218 -27.34 26.00 6.46
CA ASN A 218 -28.71 26.50 6.46
C ASN A 218 -29.42 26.08 5.17
N GLU A 219 -30.75 26.23 5.10
CA GLU A 219 -31.55 25.78 3.93
C GLU A 219 -31.07 26.41 2.61
N GLN A 220 -30.65 27.68 2.64
CA GLN A 220 -30.19 28.39 1.44
C GLN A 220 -28.81 27.89 0.97
N THR A 221 -27.86 27.74 1.89
CA THR A 221 -26.52 27.22 1.55
C THR A 221 -26.59 25.75 1.11
N LEU A 222 -27.45 24.95 1.74
CA LEU A 222 -27.64 23.56 1.37
C LEU A 222 -28.22 23.42 -0.06
N ALA A 223 -29.23 24.24 -0.39
CA ALA A 223 -29.82 24.25 -1.76
C ALA A 223 -28.79 24.67 -2.81
N LEU A 224 -27.93 25.67 -2.51
CA LEU A 224 -26.86 26.11 -3.41
C LEU A 224 -25.79 25.03 -3.57
N GLN A 225 -25.40 24.38 -2.48
CA GLN A 225 -24.42 23.27 -2.48
C GLN A 225 -24.93 22.10 -3.33
N GLN A 226 -26.18 21.68 -3.17
CA GLN A 226 -26.77 20.62 -4.01
C GLN A 226 -26.78 20.97 -5.49
N ARG A 227 -27.09 22.23 -5.83
CA ARG A 227 -27.04 22.71 -7.22
C ARG A 227 -25.63 22.72 -7.76
N LEU A 228 -24.65 23.16 -6.98
CA LEU A 228 -23.23 23.16 -7.34
C LEU A 228 -22.74 21.74 -7.65
N VAL A 229 -23.00 20.80 -6.72
CA VAL A 229 -22.63 19.39 -6.87
C VAL A 229 -23.25 18.80 -8.15
N ALA A 230 -24.56 19.04 -8.36
CA ALA A 230 -25.26 18.54 -9.55
C ALA A 230 -24.67 19.07 -10.86
N VAL A 231 -24.25 20.34 -10.90
CA VAL A 231 -23.63 20.97 -12.10
C VAL A 231 -22.28 20.35 -12.40
N ILE A 232 -21.45 20.13 -11.38
CA ILE A 232 -20.10 19.57 -11.57
C ILE A 232 -20.17 18.08 -11.92
N GLN A 233 -21.02 17.29 -11.24
CA GLN A 233 -21.22 15.88 -11.55
C GLN A 233 -21.87 15.64 -12.93
N ALA A 234 -22.69 16.58 -13.41
CA ALA A 234 -23.21 16.52 -14.78
C ALA A 234 -22.13 16.80 -15.84
N TYR A 235 -21.04 17.50 -15.47
CA TYR A 235 -19.89 17.72 -16.34
C TYR A 235 -18.97 16.49 -16.36
N ASP A 236 -18.64 15.94 -15.18
CA ASP A 236 -17.86 14.72 -15.03
C ASP A 236 -18.22 14.08 -13.68
N ASP A 237 -18.72 12.86 -13.71
CA ASP A 237 -19.19 12.11 -12.55
C ASP A 237 -18.04 11.58 -11.66
N SER A 238 -16.81 11.56 -12.22
CA SER A 238 -15.60 11.20 -11.47
C SER A 238 -15.09 12.32 -10.56
N PHE A 239 -15.63 13.55 -10.67
CA PHE A 239 -15.20 14.69 -9.87
C PHE A 239 -15.92 14.69 -8.52
N SER A 240 -15.14 14.83 -7.46
CA SER A 240 -15.65 14.95 -6.09
C SER A 240 -15.38 16.36 -5.55
N LEU A 241 -16.38 16.93 -4.87
CA LEU A 241 -16.32 18.29 -4.32
C LEU A 241 -16.27 18.25 -2.80
N TYR A 242 -15.41 19.09 -2.22
CA TYR A 242 -15.35 19.33 -0.77
C TYR A 242 -14.99 20.77 -0.45
N ASP A 243 -14.97 21.09 0.85
CA ASP A 243 -14.68 22.43 1.38
C ASP A 243 -15.52 23.51 0.68
N ILE A 244 -16.82 23.22 0.47
CA ILE A 244 -17.73 24.14 -0.21
C ILE A 244 -18.06 25.29 0.72
N ARG A 245 -17.45 26.47 0.50
CA ARG A 245 -17.67 27.70 1.26
C ARG A 245 -18.52 28.67 0.45
N ILE A 246 -19.68 28.99 0.96
CA ILE A 246 -20.64 29.91 0.35
C ILE A 246 -20.76 31.18 1.20
N ASP A 247 -20.16 32.26 0.71
CA ASP A 247 -20.26 33.59 1.30
C ASP A 247 -21.46 34.32 0.63
N MET A 248 -22.54 34.41 1.40
CA MET A 248 -23.78 35.05 0.93
C MET A 248 -23.67 36.57 0.92
N GLU A 249 -22.81 37.16 1.76
CA GLU A 249 -22.61 38.59 1.87
C GLU A 249 -21.82 39.13 0.68
N HIS A 250 -20.68 38.48 0.38
CA HIS A 250 -19.83 38.87 -0.74
C HIS A 250 -20.14 38.17 -2.04
N ARG A 251 -21.20 37.33 -2.06
CA ARG A 251 -21.64 36.53 -3.22
C ARG A 251 -20.51 35.74 -3.85
N LYS A 252 -19.78 35.00 -3.05
CA LYS A 252 -18.63 34.22 -3.46
C LYS A 252 -18.83 32.75 -3.09
N ILE A 253 -18.52 31.85 -4.04
CA ILE A 253 -18.45 30.41 -3.81
C ILE A 253 -17.01 29.97 -4.05
N SER A 254 -16.42 29.30 -3.07
CA SER A 254 -15.14 28.60 -3.25
C SER A 254 -15.33 27.13 -2.83
N PHE A 255 -14.67 26.25 -3.52
CA PHE A 255 -14.71 24.82 -3.27
C PHE A 255 -13.48 24.14 -3.83
N ASP A 256 -13.12 23.01 -3.26
CA ASP A 256 -12.12 22.12 -3.79
C ASP A 256 -12.78 21.05 -4.66
N VAL A 257 -12.17 20.76 -5.80
CA VAL A 257 -12.60 19.70 -6.69
C VAL A 257 -11.45 18.72 -6.88
N GLN A 258 -11.65 17.51 -6.42
CA GLN A 258 -10.72 16.41 -6.67
C GLN A 258 -10.99 15.83 -8.04
N VAL A 259 -9.92 15.67 -8.80
CA VAL A 259 -9.97 15.14 -10.15
C VAL A 259 -8.99 13.96 -10.27
N PRO A 260 -9.30 12.97 -11.12
CA PRO A 260 -8.39 11.88 -11.45
C PRO A 260 -7.07 12.38 -12.05
N HIS A 261 -5.99 11.60 -11.90
CA HIS A 261 -4.66 11.97 -12.40
C HIS A 261 -4.54 11.98 -13.94
N ASP A 262 -5.44 11.33 -14.65
CA ASP A 262 -5.47 11.20 -16.12
C ASP A 262 -6.25 12.31 -16.83
N VAL A 263 -6.72 13.33 -16.09
CA VAL A 263 -7.42 14.48 -16.67
C VAL A 263 -6.50 15.27 -17.62
N LYS A 264 -6.99 15.50 -18.82
CA LYS A 264 -6.22 16.14 -19.94
C LYS A 264 -6.04 17.63 -19.81
N TYR A 265 -6.60 18.29 -18.80
CA TYR A 265 -6.54 19.74 -18.61
C TYR A 265 -5.49 20.11 -17.56
N THR A 266 -4.87 21.28 -17.71
CA THR A 266 -4.09 21.88 -16.64
C THR A 266 -5.03 22.33 -15.50
N LYS A 267 -4.48 22.51 -14.29
CA LYS A 267 -5.27 22.97 -13.14
C LYS A 267 -5.97 24.30 -13.41
N GLU A 268 -5.25 25.21 -14.06
CA GLU A 268 -5.71 26.54 -14.40
C GLU A 268 -6.83 26.51 -15.45
N GLU A 269 -6.67 25.71 -16.50
CA GLU A 269 -7.70 25.54 -17.55
C GLU A 269 -8.98 24.94 -16.99
N LEU A 270 -8.84 23.90 -16.15
CA LEU A 270 -9.99 23.24 -15.55
C LEU A 270 -10.69 24.16 -14.54
N SER A 271 -9.93 24.85 -13.68
CA SER A 271 -10.49 25.84 -12.74
C SER A 271 -11.29 26.92 -13.46
N GLN A 272 -10.76 27.47 -14.55
CA GLN A 272 -11.46 28.47 -15.35
C GLN A 272 -12.75 27.90 -15.98
N LYS A 273 -12.70 26.68 -16.50
CA LYS A 273 -13.85 26.02 -17.13
C LYS A 273 -14.95 25.72 -16.13
N LEU A 274 -14.59 25.22 -14.93
CA LEU A 274 -15.52 24.96 -13.85
C LEU A 274 -16.15 26.26 -13.30
N SER A 275 -15.36 27.34 -13.19
CA SER A 275 -15.90 28.67 -12.83
C SER A 275 -16.99 29.09 -13.80
N GLN A 276 -16.71 29.08 -15.12
CA GLN A 276 -17.66 29.47 -16.14
C GLN A 276 -18.93 28.61 -16.12
N LEU A 277 -18.78 27.29 -15.91
CA LEU A 277 -19.88 26.35 -15.86
C LEU A 277 -20.81 26.66 -14.68
N VAL A 278 -20.25 26.91 -13.50
CA VAL A 278 -21.03 27.22 -12.29
C VAL A 278 -21.63 28.62 -12.35
N GLU A 279 -20.91 29.61 -12.84
CA GLU A 279 -21.40 31.00 -13.00
C GLU A 279 -22.55 31.08 -14.01
N ALA A 280 -22.60 30.21 -15.02
CA ALA A 280 -23.73 30.12 -15.93
C ALA A 280 -25.04 29.70 -15.25
N VAL A 281 -24.95 28.89 -14.18
CA VAL A 281 -26.12 28.40 -13.41
C VAL A 281 -26.39 29.28 -12.17
N LEU A 282 -25.34 29.89 -11.62
CA LEU A 282 -25.38 30.76 -10.45
C LEU A 282 -24.78 32.15 -10.76
N PRO A 283 -25.39 32.96 -11.64
CA PRO A 283 -24.79 34.16 -12.20
C PRO A 283 -24.59 35.31 -11.19
N THR A 284 -25.13 35.16 -10.00
CA THR A 284 -24.98 36.15 -8.92
C THR A 284 -23.77 35.92 -8.05
N PHE A 285 -23.02 34.84 -8.28
CA PHE A 285 -21.86 34.47 -7.47
C PHE A 285 -20.59 34.53 -8.31
N VAL A 286 -19.49 34.96 -7.68
CA VAL A 286 -18.13 34.78 -8.19
C VAL A 286 -17.62 33.43 -7.71
N VAL A 287 -17.21 32.59 -8.63
CA VAL A 287 -16.85 31.19 -8.34
C VAL A 287 -15.33 31.01 -8.41
N LYS A 288 -14.76 30.37 -7.39
CA LYS A 288 -13.32 30.07 -7.29
C LYS A 288 -13.11 28.59 -6.97
N PRO A 289 -13.10 27.72 -7.97
CA PRO A 289 -12.74 26.32 -7.77
C PRO A 289 -11.23 26.19 -7.61
N ASN A 290 -10.80 25.36 -6.66
CA ASN A 290 -9.42 24.92 -6.51
C ASN A 290 -9.33 23.46 -6.98
N VAL A 291 -8.53 23.20 -8.01
CA VAL A 291 -8.38 21.85 -8.57
C VAL A 291 -7.27 21.11 -7.84
N VAL A 292 -7.63 19.99 -7.22
CA VAL A 292 -6.72 19.13 -6.44
C VAL A 292 -6.68 17.75 -7.06
N HIS A 293 -5.50 17.13 -7.08
CA HIS A 293 -5.39 15.71 -7.34
C HIS A 293 -5.44 14.98 -6.01
N GLY A 294 -6.23 13.90 -5.92
CA GLY A 294 -6.33 13.12 -4.68
C GLY A 294 -4.97 12.60 -4.22
N TYR A 295 -4.72 12.66 -2.92
CA TYR A 295 -3.52 12.10 -2.29
C TYR A 295 -3.57 10.58 -2.17
N THR A 296 -4.76 10.02 -2.24
CA THR A 296 -5.04 8.59 -2.27
C THR A 296 -5.63 8.29 -3.64
N GLY A 297 -5.08 7.36 -4.38
CA GLY A 297 -5.53 7.01 -5.73
C GLY A 297 -6.95 6.39 -5.79
N VAL A 298 -7.85 6.80 -4.85
CA VAL A 298 -9.25 6.36 -4.73
C VAL A 298 -10.16 7.53 -5.01
#